data_f037ee23a7aaab2ea7e9a6492bbfd3aa
#
_entry.id   f037ee23a7aaab2ea7e9a6492bbfd3aa
#
_cell.length_a   1.000
_cell.length_b   1.000
_cell.length_c   1.000
_cell.angle_alpha   90.00
_cell.angle_beta   90.00
_cell.angle_gamma   90.00
#
_symmetry.space_group_name_H-M   'P 1'
#
loop_
_entity.id
_entity.type
_entity.pdbx_description
1 polymer ?
#
loop_
_entity_poly.entity_id
_entity_poly.type
_entity_poly.pdbx_seq_one_letter_code
_entity_poly.pdbx_strand_id
1 'polypeptide(L)'
;MPILFDCNATAVQVLKDEASALLESVKQFQKPNDLEAIVKLILKSQEKGGKLVIVGVGKSALVAQKIVASMLSTGNRSAFLHPTEAMHGDLGMVEKNDVILMISYGGESLELLNLVSHLKRLSHKIITFTKSPTSSLSKLGDYYLSLKIKKEACPINTAPTTSTTLTLALGDVLMACLMRAKNFSQEDFASFHPGGLLGKKLFVKVKDLLQTTNLPLIAPSTSFKDALIEMSEKRLGSAVLVNDNNELVGVLSDGDVRRALLKGLSLESEVRHFATLKPKSFKNLDALLLEALEFLERHKIQLLVCVDDCNKVLGVLHLHQLLELGLKA
;
A
#
# COMPACT_ATOMS: atom_id res chain seq x y z
N MET A 1 33.53 25.69 -5.69
CA MET A 1 34.76 24.89 -5.57
C MET A 1 34.76 23.83 -6.67
N PRO A 2 35.82 23.66 -7.47
CA PRO A 2 35.90 22.59 -8.45
C PRO A 2 35.97 21.25 -7.73
N ILE A 3 35.25 20.24 -8.25
CA ILE A 3 35.27 18.87 -7.75
C ILE A 3 36.56 18.20 -8.24
N LEU A 4 37.45 17.81 -7.33
CA LEU A 4 38.78 17.26 -7.63
C LEU A 4 38.80 15.71 -7.63
N PHE A 5 37.66 15.05 -7.69
CA PHE A 5 37.54 13.57 -7.72
C PHE A 5 36.48 13.13 -8.72
N ASP A 6 36.55 11.88 -9.14
CA ASP A 6 35.56 11.25 -10.02
C ASP A 6 34.33 10.76 -9.20
N CYS A 7 33.21 11.46 -9.32
CA CYS A 7 31.95 11.13 -8.68
C CYS A 7 31.42 9.78 -9.15
N ASN A 8 31.56 9.45 -10.44
CA ASN A 8 31.05 8.19 -11.00
C ASN A 8 31.84 6.98 -10.48
N ALA A 9 33.17 7.11 -10.44
CA ALA A 9 34.02 6.08 -9.84
C ALA A 9 33.68 5.85 -8.35
N THR A 10 33.45 6.94 -7.60
CA THR A 10 33.05 6.88 -6.19
C THR A 10 31.67 6.20 -6.05
N ALA A 11 30.69 6.56 -6.85
CA ALA A 11 29.37 5.95 -6.85
C ALA A 11 29.43 4.43 -7.12
N VAL A 12 30.18 4.02 -8.14
CA VAL A 12 30.40 2.61 -8.47
C VAL A 12 31.03 1.87 -7.30
N GLN A 13 32.02 2.46 -6.63
CA GLN A 13 32.70 1.83 -5.49
C GLN A 13 31.76 1.66 -4.30
N VAL A 14 30.99 2.67 -3.93
CA VAL A 14 30.01 2.62 -2.83
C VAL A 14 28.99 1.51 -3.07
N LEU A 15 28.36 1.49 -4.24
CA LEU A 15 27.35 0.46 -4.58
C LEU A 15 27.94 -0.95 -4.58
N LYS A 16 29.18 -1.14 -5.05
CA LYS A 16 29.86 -2.43 -5.02
C LYS A 16 30.17 -2.89 -3.59
N ASP A 17 30.61 -1.98 -2.72
CA ASP A 17 30.93 -2.31 -1.33
C ASP A 17 29.66 -2.72 -0.58
N GLU A 18 28.55 -2.01 -0.74
CA GLU A 18 27.25 -2.35 -0.13
C GLU A 18 26.70 -3.67 -0.68
N ALA A 19 26.68 -3.85 -1.99
CA ALA A 19 26.26 -5.11 -2.61
C ALA A 19 27.10 -6.31 -2.14
N SER A 20 28.41 -6.12 -2.02
CA SER A 20 29.32 -7.17 -1.52
C SER A 20 29.00 -7.57 -0.07
N ALA A 21 28.64 -6.61 0.78
CA ALA A 21 28.26 -6.89 2.16
C ALA A 21 26.94 -7.68 2.26
N LEU A 22 25.95 -7.35 1.42
CA LEU A 22 24.70 -8.10 1.32
C LEU A 22 24.96 -9.56 0.88
N LEU A 23 25.77 -9.75 -0.17
CA LEU A 23 26.14 -11.09 -0.66
C LEU A 23 26.93 -11.90 0.40
N GLU A 24 27.84 -11.26 1.12
CA GLU A 24 28.58 -11.90 2.21
C GLU A 24 27.66 -12.34 3.35
N SER A 25 26.64 -11.52 3.65
CA SER A 25 25.65 -11.82 4.68
C SER A 25 24.80 -13.06 4.37
N VAL A 26 24.65 -13.46 3.10
CA VAL A 26 23.95 -14.71 2.72
C VAL A 26 24.56 -15.92 3.42
N LYS A 27 25.87 -15.93 3.64
CA LYS A 27 26.58 -17.07 4.24
C LYS A 27 26.11 -17.41 5.66
N GLN A 28 25.58 -16.44 6.43
CA GLN A 28 25.06 -16.73 7.75
C GLN A 28 23.81 -17.61 7.71
N PHE A 29 23.02 -17.53 6.61
CA PHE A 29 21.79 -18.32 6.43
C PHE A 29 22.02 -19.68 5.77
N GLN A 30 23.23 -19.95 5.30
CA GLN A 30 23.65 -21.26 4.78
C GLN A 30 24.17 -22.19 5.89
N LYS A 31 24.20 -21.73 7.13
CA LYS A 31 24.63 -22.44 8.34
C LYS A 31 23.51 -22.37 9.38
N PRO A 32 23.55 -23.25 10.41
CA PRO A 32 22.66 -23.13 11.55
C PRO A 32 22.70 -21.69 12.13
N ASN A 33 21.53 -21.07 12.30
CA ASN A 33 21.37 -19.70 12.79
C ASN A 33 20.02 -19.56 13.50
N ASP A 34 19.78 -18.40 14.11
CA ASP A 34 18.61 -18.17 14.95
C ASP A 34 17.35 -17.72 14.18
N LEU A 35 17.40 -17.50 12.85
CA LEU A 35 16.30 -16.87 12.10
C LEU A 35 14.96 -17.60 12.26
N GLU A 36 14.95 -18.92 12.14
CA GLU A 36 13.71 -19.70 12.28
C GLU A 36 13.15 -19.61 13.71
N ALA A 37 14.00 -19.66 14.72
CA ALA A 37 13.61 -19.51 16.12
C ALA A 37 13.05 -18.09 16.40
N ILE A 38 13.66 -17.06 15.81
CA ILE A 38 13.21 -15.67 15.88
C ILE A 38 11.82 -15.51 15.25
N VAL A 39 11.62 -16.06 14.05
CA VAL A 39 10.33 -16.00 13.35
C VAL A 39 9.24 -16.67 14.19
N LYS A 40 9.47 -17.89 14.68
CA LYS A 40 8.54 -18.62 15.55
C LYS A 40 8.22 -17.86 16.83
N LEU A 41 9.24 -17.23 17.43
CA LEU A 41 9.07 -16.42 18.65
C LEU A 41 8.14 -15.22 18.41
N ILE A 42 8.36 -14.49 17.31
CA ILE A 42 7.54 -13.31 16.97
C ILE A 42 6.09 -13.73 16.67
N LEU A 43 5.89 -14.79 15.90
CA LEU A 43 4.55 -15.31 15.60
C LEU A 43 3.80 -15.68 16.89
N LYS A 44 4.42 -16.46 17.77
CA LYS A 44 3.84 -16.86 19.06
C LYS A 44 3.53 -15.66 19.96
N SER A 45 4.37 -14.62 19.92
CA SER A 45 4.10 -13.35 20.61
C SER A 45 2.84 -12.68 20.08
N GLN A 46 2.73 -12.53 18.76
CA GLN A 46 1.61 -11.86 18.10
C GLN A 46 0.28 -12.62 18.27
N GLU A 47 0.31 -13.96 18.28
CA GLU A 47 -0.85 -14.81 18.62
C GLU A 47 -1.39 -14.53 20.02
N LYS A 48 -0.50 -14.19 20.97
CA LYS A 48 -0.85 -13.85 22.35
C LYS A 48 -1.15 -12.36 22.58
N GLY A 49 -1.31 -11.59 21.50
CA GLY A 49 -1.58 -10.15 21.59
C GLY A 49 -0.32 -9.27 21.67
N GLY A 50 0.89 -9.83 21.71
CA GLY A 50 2.15 -9.09 21.76
C GLY A 50 2.53 -8.42 20.44
N LYS A 51 3.61 -7.65 20.47
CA LYS A 51 4.21 -6.93 19.33
C LYS A 51 5.72 -7.09 19.30
N LEU A 52 6.34 -6.76 18.17
CA LEU A 52 7.79 -6.63 18.04
C LEU A 52 8.18 -5.20 18.39
N VAL A 53 8.89 -5.00 19.49
CA VAL A 53 9.44 -3.69 19.87
C VAL A 53 10.88 -3.59 19.38
N ILE A 54 11.15 -2.63 18.49
CA ILE A 54 12.48 -2.44 17.89
C ILE A 54 13.16 -1.25 18.55
N VAL A 55 14.37 -1.47 19.03
CA VAL A 55 15.15 -0.50 19.83
C VAL A 55 16.47 -0.20 19.12
N GLY A 56 16.84 1.06 19.04
CA GLY A 56 18.11 1.50 18.46
C GLY A 56 18.43 2.94 18.78
N VAL A 57 19.69 3.36 18.58
CA VAL A 57 20.19 4.73 18.81
C VAL A 57 20.77 5.31 17.54
N GLY A 58 20.66 6.61 17.33
CA GLY A 58 21.25 7.32 16.19
C GLY A 58 20.79 6.81 14.85
N LYS A 59 21.72 6.43 13.94
CA LYS A 59 21.36 5.90 12.61
C LYS A 59 20.64 4.55 12.69
N SER A 60 20.96 3.72 13.69
CA SER A 60 20.23 2.48 13.94
C SER A 60 18.77 2.72 14.33
N ALA A 61 18.47 3.82 15.05
CA ALA A 61 17.09 4.20 15.36
C ALA A 61 16.27 4.55 14.11
N LEU A 62 16.84 5.29 13.17
CA LEU A 62 16.17 5.64 11.92
C LEU A 62 15.88 4.39 11.06
N VAL A 63 16.83 3.46 11.01
CA VAL A 63 16.62 2.17 10.33
C VAL A 63 15.56 1.34 11.05
N ALA A 64 15.59 1.30 12.39
CA ALA A 64 14.59 0.61 13.21
C ALA A 64 13.17 1.14 12.94
N GLN A 65 12.99 2.46 12.85
CA GLN A 65 11.71 3.09 12.51
C GLN A 65 11.21 2.68 11.12
N LYS A 66 12.13 2.61 10.10
CA LYS A 66 11.77 2.09 8.77
C LYS A 66 11.34 0.62 8.83
N ILE A 67 12.04 -0.21 9.59
CA ILE A 67 11.67 -1.63 9.77
C ILE A 67 10.29 -1.73 10.43
N VAL A 68 10.01 -0.95 11.48
CA VAL A 68 8.69 -0.88 12.12
C VAL A 68 7.61 -0.53 11.09
N ALA A 69 7.81 0.51 10.29
CA ALA A 69 6.84 0.92 9.27
C ALA A 69 6.57 -0.21 8.26
N SER A 70 7.61 -0.92 7.81
CA SER A 70 7.48 -2.06 6.91
C SER A 70 6.76 -3.25 7.56
N MET A 71 7.03 -3.54 8.83
CA MET A 71 6.33 -4.58 9.60
C MET A 71 4.84 -4.28 9.72
N LEU A 72 4.48 -3.04 10.07
CA LEU A 72 3.07 -2.61 10.19
C LEU A 72 2.33 -2.73 8.86
N SER A 73 2.96 -2.32 7.75
CA SER A 73 2.38 -2.41 6.42
C SER A 73 2.16 -3.84 5.91
N THR A 74 2.74 -4.82 6.59
CA THR A 74 2.58 -6.26 6.31
C THR A 74 1.89 -7.02 7.44
N GLY A 75 1.07 -6.32 8.25
CA GLY A 75 0.24 -6.93 9.30
C GLY A 75 1.03 -7.48 10.48
N ASN A 76 2.29 -7.06 10.65
CA ASN A 76 3.11 -7.43 11.80
C ASN A 76 3.12 -6.30 12.83
N ARG A 77 2.39 -6.50 13.94
CA ARG A 77 2.35 -5.50 15.02
C ARG A 77 3.74 -5.21 15.54
N SER A 78 4.15 -3.95 15.42
CA SER A 78 5.49 -3.50 15.78
C SER A 78 5.46 -2.07 16.31
N ALA A 79 6.45 -1.73 17.12
CA ALA A 79 6.63 -0.38 17.64
C ALA A 79 8.12 -0.06 17.76
N PHE A 80 8.46 1.22 17.65
CA PHE A 80 9.81 1.72 17.95
C PHE A 80 9.87 2.23 19.37
N LEU A 81 10.95 1.91 20.09
CA LEU A 81 11.23 2.43 21.42
C LEU A 81 12.65 3.02 21.44
N HIS A 82 12.76 4.30 21.75
CA HIS A 82 14.07 4.91 21.96
C HIS A 82 14.58 4.55 23.36
N PRO A 83 15.83 4.04 23.52
CA PRO A 83 16.30 3.55 24.82
C PRO A 83 16.41 4.64 25.88
N THR A 84 16.69 5.89 25.52
CA THR A 84 16.70 7.01 26.45
C THR A 84 15.29 7.29 26.97
N GLU A 85 14.29 7.39 26.07
CA GLU A 85 12.90 7.64 26.47
C GLU A 85 12.32 6.48 27.29
N ALA A 86 12.75 5.24 26.98
CA ALA A 86 12.41 4.06 27.78
C ALA A 86 12.80 4.22 29.26
N MET A 87 13.95 4.83 29.52
CA MET A 87 14.41 5.08 30.90
C MET A 87 13.69 6.23 31.61
N HIS A 88 12.90 7.01 30.84
CA HIS A 88 12.12 8.15 31.34
C HIS A 88 10.60 7.93 31.29
N GLY A 89 10.15 6.68 31.10
CA GLY A 89 8.73 6.33 31.22
C GLY A 89 8.17 5.54 30.04
N ASP A 90 8.73 5.67 28.82
CA ASP A 90 8.20 4.99 27.62
C ASP A 90 8.35 3.46 27.67
N LEU A 91 9.10 2.93 28.66
CA LEU A 91 9.12 1.49 28.96
C LEU A 91 7.71 0.96 29.26
N GLY A 92 6.79 1.82 29.71
CA GLY A 92 5.38 1.48 29.92
C GLY A 92 4.64 0.99 28.65
N MET A 93 5.15 1.26 27.45
CA MET A 93 4.59 0.73 26.21
C MET A 93 4.87 -0.77 25.98
N VAL A 94 5.83 -1.35 26.73
CA VAL A 94 6.25 -2.76 26.57
C VAL A 94 5.37 -3.66 27.41
N GLU A 95 4.70 -4.60 26.77
CA GLU A 95 3.73 -5.50 27.37
C GLU A 95 4.31 -6.92 27.55
N LYS A 96 3.72 -7.72 28.43
CA LYS A 96 4.20 -9.04 28.86
C LYS A 96 4.56 -10.02 27.71
N ASN A 97 3.83 -9.95 26.61
CA ASN A 97 4.03 -10.87 25.47
C ASN A 97 4.94 -10.31 24.37
N ASP A 98 5.47 -9.10 24.54
CA ASP A 98 6.29 -8.45 23.53
C ASP A 98 7.66 -9.12 23.39
N VAL A 99 8.17 -9.09 22.15
CA VAL A 99 9.52 -9.50 21.79
C VAL A 99 10.33 -8.25 21.46
N ILE A 100 11.55 -8.17 21.95
CA ILE A 100 12.41 -7.00 21.78
C ILE A 100 13.49 -7.30 20.73
N LEU A 101 13.63 -6.45 19.71
CA LEU A 101 14.73 -6.45 18.78
C LEU A 101 15.64 -5.25 19.05
N MET A 102 16.86 -5.49 19.48
CA MET A 102 17.86 -4.45 19.72
C MET A 102 18.85 -4.37 18.59
N ILE A 103 19.02 -3.19 18.01
CA ILE A 103 19.90 -2.93 16.87
C ILE A 103 21.06 -2.03 17.31
N SER A 104 22.30 -2.57 17.30
CA SER A 104 23.51 -1.83 17.55
C SER A 104 24.66 -2.46 16.77
N TYR A 105 25.19 -1.77 15.76
CA TYR A 105 26.30 -2.34 14.97
C TYR A 105 27.48 -2.77 15.85
N GLY A 106 27.95 -1.90 16.73
CA GLY A 106 29.03 -2.23 17.68
C GLY A 106 28.63 -3.21 18.78
N GLY A 107 27.39 -3.12 19.23
CA GLY A 107 26.86 -3.90 20.35
C GLY A 107 27.35 -3.47 21.72
N GLU A 108 27.88 -2.23 21.83
CA GLU A 108 28.48 -1.66 23.08
C GLU A 108 27.80 -0.34 23.50
N SER A 109 26.64 0.02 22.95
CA SER A 109 25.91 1.23 23.30
C SER A 109 25.39 1.13 24.74
N LEU A 110 25.82 2.00 25.62
CA LEU A 110 25.47 1.97 27.05
C LEU A 110 23.98 2.10 27.29
N GLU A 111 23.30 2.93 26.51
CA GLU A 111 21.86 3.14 26.58
C GLU A 111 21.09 1.81 26.35
N LEU A 112 21.53 1.00 25.38
CA LEU A 112 20.94 -0.30 25.12
C LEU A 112 21.29 -1.32 26.20
N LEU A 113 22.56 -1.36 26.65
CA LEU A 113 23.01 -2.28 27.69
C LEU A 113 22.27 -2.05 29.02
N ASN A 114 22.08 -0.79 29.41
CA ASN A 114 21.31 -0.42 30.60
C ASN A 114 19.85 -0.88 30.50
N LEU A 115 19.22 -0.71 29.32
CA LEU A 115 17.84 -1.11 29.11
C LEU A 115 17.64 -2.64 29.17
N VAL A 116 18.61 -3.44 28.73
CA VAL A 116 18.53 -4.91 28.74
C VAL A 116 18.20 -5.44 30.14
N SER A 117 18.83 -4.91 31.18
CA SER A 117 18.63 -5.39 32.55
C SER A 117 17.17 -5.22 33.02
N HIS A 118 16.51 -4.14 32.60
CA HIS A 118 15.11 -3.87 32.91
C HIS A 118 14.18 -4.79 32.14
N LEU A 119 14.41 -4.98 30.83
CA LEU A 119 13.62 -5.85 29.96
C LEU A 119 13.72 -7.33 30.43
N LYS A 120 14.89 -7.80 30.81
CA LYS A 120 15.06 -9.17 31.32
C LYS A 120 14.33 -9.43 32.63
N ARG A 121 14.25 -8.44 33.53
CA ARG A 121 13.44 -8.54 34.75
C ARG A 121 11.95 -8.72 34.44
N LEU A 122 11.47 -8.18 33.32
CA LEU A 122 10.10 -8.34 32.85
C LEU A 122 9.92 -9.63 32.03
N SER A 123 10.97 -10.50 31.95
CA SER A 123 10.96 -11.78 31.25
C SER A 123 10.78 -11.70 29.73
N HIS A 124 11.13 -10.55 29.11
CA HIS A 124 11.10 -10.41 27.66
C HIS A 124 12.23 -11.14 26.98
N LYS A 125 11.95 -11.72 25.80
CA LYS A 125 12.95 -12.28 24.92
C LYS A 125 13.57 -11.19 24.05
N ILE A 126 14.92 -11.21 23.97
CA ILE A 126 15.71 -10.18 23.29
C ILE A 126 16.42 -10.78 22.09
N ILE A 127 16.15 -10.23 20.92
CA ILE A 127 16.85 -10.48 19.66
C ILE A 127 17.87 -9.36 19.49
N THR A 128 19.07 -9.69 19.02
CA THR A 128 20.13 -8.71 18.80
C THR A 128 20.63 -8.73 17.36
N PHE A 129 20.73 -7.56 16.76
CA PHE A 129 21.41 -7.34 15.49
C PHE A 129 22.69 -6.56 15.78
N THR A 130 23.84 -7.25 15.72
CA THR A 130 25.18 -6.67 15.98
C THR A 130 26.23 -7.26 15.04
N LYS A 131 27.42 -6.62 14.97
CA LYS A 131 28.53 -7.13 14.13
C LYS A 131 29.18 -8.41 14.65
N SER A 132 29.01 -8.71 15.95
CA SER A 132 29.72 -9.82 16.60
C SER A 132 28.86 -10.53 17.66
N PRO A 133 28.84 -11.87 17.68
CA PRO A 133 28.19 -12.63 18.73
C PRO A 133 28.87 -12.47 20.11
N THR A 134 30.10 -11.93 20.13
CA THR A 134 30.86 -11.70 21.37
C THR A 134 30.70 -10.30 21.94
N SER A 135 29.95 -9.41 21.29
CA SER A 135 29.64 -8.08 21.81
C SER A 135 28.81 -8.17 23.11
N SER A 136 28.91 -7.15 23.95
CA SER A 136 28.20 -7.11 25.24
C SER A 136 26.69 -7.28 25.05
N LEU A 137 26.10 -6.61 24.07
CA LEU A 137 24.67 -6.69 23.77
C LEU A 137 24.28 -8.11 23.31
N SER A 138 25.08 -8.74 22.41
CA SER A 138 24.77 -10.09 21.92
C SER A 138 24.83 -11.15 23.02
N LYS A 139 25.81 -11.06 23.93
CA LYS A 139 25.90 -11.95 25.10
C LYS A 139 24.72 -11.83 26.03
N LEU A 140 24.09 -10.67 26.08
CA LEU A 140 22.91 -10.42 26.90
C LEU A 140 21.61 -10.77 26.15
N GLY A 141 21.61 -10.93 24.82
CA GLY A 141 20.46 -11.35 24.02
C GLY A 141 20.16 -12.84 24.16
N ASP A 142 18.95 -13.24 23.74
CA ASP A 142 18.54 -14.64 23.65
C ASP A 142 18.77 -15.18 22.23
N TYR A 143 18.73 -14.31 21.20
CA TYR A 143 18.90 -14.62 19.78
C TYR A 143 19.77 -13.57 19.10
N TYR A 144 20.47 -14.01 18.04
CA TYR A 144 21.46 -13.17 17.36
C TYR A 144 21.36 -13.30 15.83
N LEU A 145 21.42 -12.16 15.12
CA LEU A 145 21.72 -12.11 13.68
C LEU A 145 22.88 -11.15 13.43
N SER A 146 23.77 -11.55 12.52
CA SER A 146 25.03 -10.85 12.27
C SER A 146 24.89 -9.66 11.33
N LEU A 147 25.33 -8.49 11.78
CA LEU A 147 25.54 -7.28 10.95
C LEU A 147 26.99 -7.15 10.46
N LYS A 148 27.77 -8.22 10.46
CA LYS A 148 29.19 -8.17 10.12
C LYS A 148 29.39 -7.67 8.69
N ILE A 149 30.17 -6.61 8.53
CA ILE A 149 30.66 -6.07 7.25
C ILE A 149 32.19 -6.02 7.26
N LYS A 150 32.80 -5.89 6.10
CA LYS A 150 34.25 -5.72 5.96
C LYS A 150 34.66 -4.28 6.26
N LYS A 151 33.94 -3.31 5.71
CA LYS A 151 34.15 -1.87 5.87
C LYS A 151 32.86 -1.09 5.59
N GLU A 152 32.83 0.14 6.05
CA GLU A 152 31.83 1.10 5.61
C GLU A 152 32.22 1.64 4.21
N ALA A 153 31.23 1.95 3.37
CA ALA A 153 31.45 2.45 2.01
C ALA A 153 31.87 3.94 1.99
N CYS A 154 31.75 4.63 3.11
CA CYS A 154 32.20 6.02 3.19
C CYS A 154 33.74 6.13 3.09
N PRO A 155 34.29 7.22 2.51
CA PRO A 155 35.73 7.37 2.24
C PRO A 155 36.63 7.21 3.47
N ILE A 156 36.12 7.55 4.66
CA ILE A 156 36.88 7.46 5.93
C ILE A 156 36.55 6.21 6.74
N ASN A 157 35.76 5.26 6.18
CA ASN A 157 35.35 4.02 6.82
C ASN A 157 34.74 4.20 8.23
N THR A 158 34.00 5.26 8.46
CA THR A 158 33.46 5.62 9.80
C THR A 158 31.97 5.92 9.78
N ALA A 159 31.48 6.65 8.77
CA ALA A 159 30.06 6.98 8.67
C ALA A 159 29.26 5.73 8.35
N PRO A 160 28.18 5.44 9.10
CA PRO A 160 27.32 4.28 8.86
C PRO A 160 26.67 4.35 7.47
N THR A 161 27.07 3.46 6.59
CA THR A 161 26.60 3.30 5.21
C THR A 161 26.27 1.82 4.96
N THR A 162 27.28 0.99 4.69
CA THR A 162 27.14 -0.44 4.47
C THR A 162 26.46 -1.16 5.66
N SER A 163 26.81 -0.76 6.89
CA SER A 163 26.18 -1.35 8.10
C SER A 163 24.71 -1.04 8.21
N THR A 164 24.29 0.18 7.84
CA THR A 164 22.86 0.57 7.85
C THR A 164 22.08 -0.08 6.72
N THR A 165 22.67 -0.21 5.53
CA THR A 165 22.10 -0.94 4.38
C THR A 165 21.88 -2.41 4.73
N LEU A 166 22.87 -3.09 5.34
CA LEU A 166 22.72 -4.47 5.80
C LEU A 166 21.66 -4.60 6.90
N THR A 167 21.62 -3.68 7.86
CA THR A 167 20.60 -3.69 8.92
C THR A 167 19.19 -3.64 8.34
N LEU A 168 18.97 -2.75 7.36
CA LEU A 168 17.70 -2.63 6.67
C LEU A 168 17.33 -3.92 5.95
N ALA A 169 18.26 -4.50 5.20
CA ALA A 169 18.07 -5.75 4.48
C ALA A 169 17.71 -6.91 5.42
N LEU A 170 18.33 -7.02 6.59
CA LEU A 170 17.96 -8.06 7.58
C LEU A 170 16.57 -7.81 8.17
N GLY A 171 16.15 -6.56 8.33
CA GLY A 171 14.77 -6.22 8.67
C GLY A 171 13.77 -6.71 7.61
N ASP A 172 14.11 -6.51 6.34
CA ASP A 172 13.29 -6.97 5.21
C ASP A 172 13.27 -8.51 5.10
N VAL A 173 14.40 -9.21 5.41
CA VAL A 173 14.44 -10.67 5.52
C VAL A 173 13.45 -11.16 6.59
N LEU A 174 13.48 -10.55 7.78
CA LEU A 174 12.59 -10.94 8.88
C LEU A 174 11.12 -10.71 8.51
N MET A 175 10.80 -9.56 7.91
CA MET A 175 9.47 -9.24 7.41
C MET A 175 8.99 -10.26 6.38
N ALA A 176 9.81 -10.58 5.38
CA ALA A 176 9.48 -11.54 4.33
C ALA A 176 9.23 -12.96 4.88
N CYS A 177 10.01 -13.38 5.87
CA CYS A 177 9.79 -14.66 6.57
C CYS A 177 8.46 -14.68 7.32
N LEU A 178 8.12 -13.59 8.02
CA LEU A 178 6.84 -13.46 8.73
C LEU A 178 5.65 -13.44 7.76
N MET A 179 5.76 -12.74 6.63
CA MET A 179 4.73 -12.75 5.57
C MET A 179 4.50 -14.16 5.03
N ARG A 180 5.57 -14.89 4.71
CA ARG A 180 5.46 -16.29 4.26
C ARG A 180 4.82 -17.20 5.31
N ALA A 181 5.22 -17.07 6.56
CA ALA A 181 4.68 -17.89 7.66
C ALA A 181 3.19 -17.64 7.91
N LYS A 182 2.70 -16.43 7.61
CA LYS A 182 1.28 -16.04 7.72
C LYS A 182 0.47 -16.27 6.45
N ASN A 183 1.07 -16.74 5.35
CA ASN A 183 0.45 -16.77 4.02
C ASN A 183 -0.13 -15.41 3.61
N PHE A 184 0.59 -14.32 3.93
CA PHE A 184 0.16 -12.95 3.71
C PHE A 184 -0.05 -12.67 2.21
N SER A 185 -1.27 -12.28 1.84
CA SER A 185 -1.72 -12.11 0.47
C SER A 185 -1.66 -10.64 -0.02
N GLN A 186 -1.97 -10.42 -1.30
CA GLN A 186 -2.15 -9.07 -1.84
C GLN A 186 -3.38 -8.38 -1.25
N GLU A 187 -4.43 -9.13 -0.97
CA GLU A 187 -5.65 -8.68 -0.31
C GLU A 187 -5.35 -8.18 1.10
N ASP A 188 -4.53 -8.94 1.86
CA ASP A 188 -4.07 -8.50 3.17
C ASP A 188 -3.27 -7.20 3.09
N PHE A 189 -2.35 -7.09 2.12
CA PHE A 189 -1.57 -5.87 1.90
C PHE A 189 -2.47 -4.67 1.59
N ALA A 190 -3.47 -4.86 0.74
CA ALA A 190 -4.43 -3.82 0.38
C ALA A 190 -5.24 -3.34 1.59
N SER A 191 -5.58 -4.23 2.54
CA SER A 191 -6.31 -3.87 3.76
C SER A 191 -5.54 -2.89 4.65
N PHE A 192 -4.21 -2.96 4.65
CA PHE A 192 -3.33 -2.01 5.35
C PHE A 192 -3.00 -0.75 4.53
N HIS A 193 -3.35 -0.73 3.22
CA HIS A 193 -3.08 0.38 2.31
C HIS A 193 -4.32 0.85 1.56
N PRO A 194 -5.42 1.25 2.26
CA PRO A 194 -6.69 1.56 1.60
C PRO A 194 -6.61 2.74 0.61
N GLY A 195 -5.70 3.69 0.83
CA GLY A 195 -5.46 4.82 -0.07
C GLY A 195 -4.62 4.50 -1.30
N GLY A 196 -3.95 3.35 -1.34
CA GLY A 196 -3.13 2.91 -2.47
C GLY A 196 -3.95 2.39 -3.64
N LEU A 197 -3.33 2.29 -4.83
CA LEU A 197 -3.97 1.78 -6.04
C LEU A 197 -4.56 0.36 -5.84
N LEU A 198 -3.83 -0.50 -5.15
CA LEU A 198 -4.27 -1.87 -4.86
C LEU A 198 -5.48 -1.87 -3.91
N GLY A 199 -5.51 -1.01 -2.88
CA GLY A 199 -6.64 -0.85 -1.98
C GLY A 199 -7.88 -0.37 -2.72
N LYS A 200 -7.75 0.63 -3.59
CA LYS A 200 -8.85 1.12 -4.43
C LYS A 200 -9.42 0.02 -5.34
N LYS A 201 -8.57 -0.81 -5.94
CA LYS A 201 -8.99 -1.93 -6.80
C LYS A 201 -9.79 -3.00 -6.04
N LEU A 202 -9.43 -3.28 -4.79
CA LEU A 202 -9.94 -4.42 -4.04
C LEU A 202 -11.06 -4.07 -3.05
N PHE A 203 -11.27 -2.79 -2.72
CA PHE A 203 -12.23 -2.43 -1.68
C PHE A 203 -13.26 -1.38 -2.09
N VAL A 204 -12.98 -0.52 -3.09
CA VAL A 204 -13.93 0.52 -3.49
C VAL A 204 -15.02 -0.09 -4.36
N LYS A 205 -16.28 0.14 -3.98
CA LYS A 205 -17.47 -0.38 -4.65
C LYS A 205 -18.09 0.66 -5.57
N VAL A 206 -18.92 0.22 -6.47
CA VAL A 206 -19.69 1.08 -7.40
C VAL A 206 -20.48 2.15 -6.63
N LYS A 207 -21.18 1.76 -5.55
CA LYS A 207 -21.97 2.69 -4.71
C LYS A 207 -21.15 3.83 -4.10
N ASP A 208 -19.86 3.63 -3.84
CA ASP A 208 -19.00 4.62 -3.19
C ASP A 208 -18.62 5.77 -4.14
N LEU A 209 -18.74 5.56 -5.45
CA LEU A 209 -18.42 6.54 -6.50
C LEU A 209 -19.62 6.93 -7.36
N LEU A 210 -20.77 6.29 -7.16
CA LEU A 210 -21.97 6.50 -7.94
C LEU A 210 -22.46 7.94 -7.81
N GLN A 211 -22.55 8.66 -8.94
CA GLN A 211 -23.21 9.96 -8.97
C GLN A 211 -24.73 9.74 -8.93
N THR A 212 -25.38 10.22 -7.86
CA THR A 212 -26.83 10.08 -7.62
C THR A 212 -27.60 11.37 -7.76
N THR A 213 -26.90 12.49 -7.86
CA THR A 213 -27.48 13.82 -8.00
C THR A 213 -27.02 14.48 -9.29
N ASN A 214 -27.77 15.47 -9.75
CA ASN A 214 -27.46 16.21 -10.99
C ASN A 214 -27.28 15.28 -12.20
N LEU A 215 -28.14 14.25 -12.30
CA LEU A 215 -28.11 13.25 -13.36
C LEU A 215 -28.59 13.84 -14.69
N PRO A 216 -28.03 13.39 -15.85
CA PRO A 216 -28.43 13.85 -17.18
C PRO A 216 -29.72 13.14 -17.64
N LEU A 217 -30.82 13.32 -16.89
CA LEU A 217 -32.09 12.62 -17.16
C LEU A 217 -32.97 13.46 -18.11
N ILE A 218 -33.45 12.81 -19.16
CA ILE A 218 -34.38 13.43 -20.12
C ILE A 218 -35.54 12.48 -20.47
N ALA A 219 -36.66 13.02 -20.90
CA ALA A 219 -37.76 12.23 -21.41
C ALA A 219 -37.47 11.73 -22.84
N PRO A 220 -38.02 10.58 -23.27
CA PRO A 220 -37.86 10.08 -24.65
C PRO A 220 -38.42 11.06 -25.72
N SER A 221 -39.36 11.93 -25.37
CA SER A 221 -39.94 12.95 -26.21
C SER A 221 -39.17 14.30 -26.21
N THR A 222 -38.08 14.40 -25.44
CA THR A 222 -37.23 15.60 -25.42
C THR A 222 -36.70 15.90 -26.83
N SER A 223 -36.66 17.19 -27.21
CA SER A 223 -36.09 17.60 -28.51
C SER A 223 -34.59 17.34 -28.56
N PHE A 224 -34.06 17.13 -29.76
CA PHE A 224 -32.62 16.95 -29.95
C PHE A 224 -31.82 18.16 -29.42
N LYS A 225 -32.32 19.36 -29.66
CA LYS A 225 -31.74 20.62 -29.16
C LYS A 225 -31.62 20.62 -27.65
N ASP A 226 -32.72 20.33 -26.94
CA ASP A 226 -32.74 20.37 -25.46
C ASP A 226 -31.86 19.25 -24.87
N ALA A 227 -31.82 18.07 -25.50
CA ALA A 227 -30.92 17.00 -25.11
C ALA A 227 -29.44 17.38 -25.22
N LEU A 228 -29.05 18.12 -26.29
CA LEU A 228 -27.68 18.62 -26.44
C LEU A 228 -27.31 19.62 -25.33
N ILE A 229 -28.27 20.48 -24.94
CA ILE A 229 -28.07 21.41 -23.84
C ILE A 229 -27.81 20.64 -22.54
N GLU A 230 -28.69 19.69 -22.23
CA GLU A 230 -28.54 18.84 -21.01
C GLU A 230 -27.20 18.09 -20.98
N MET A 231 -26.80 17.43 -22.08
CA MET A 231 -25.52 16.74 -22.18
C MET A 231 -24.35 17.69 -21.95
N SER A 232 -24.42 18.92 -22.47
CA SER A 232 -23.38 19.95 -22.31
C SER A 232 -23.29 20.46 -20.88
N GLU A 233 -24.42 20.72 -20.24
CA GLU A 233 -24.48 21.20 -18.86
C GLU A 233 -23.97 20.16 -17.85
N LYS A 234 -24.34 18.89 -18.03
CA LYS A 234 -23.93 17.81 -17.14
C LYS A 234 -22.49 17.31 -17.41
N ARG A 235 -21.90 17.64 -18.54
CA ARG A 235 -20.49 17.29 -18.92
C ARG A 235 -20.18 15.80 -18.89
N LEU A 236 -21.17 14.93 -19.10
CA LEU A 236 -21.02 13.48 -19.10
C LEU A 236 -21.00 12.86 -20.51
N GLY A 237 -21.05 13.69 -21.57
CA GLY A 237 -21.06 13.22 -22.97
C GLY A 237 -22.23 12.29 -23.30
N SER A 238 -23.23 12.21 -22.44
CA SER A 238 -24.40 11.34 -22.60
C SER A 238 -25.60 11.88 -21.84
N ALA A 239 -26.82 11.57 -22.31
CA ALA A 239 -28.05 11.74 -21.57
C ALA A 239 -28.77 10.41 -21.39
N VAL A 240 -29.46 10.24 -20.27
CA VAL A 240 -30.19 9.03 -19.91
C VAL A 240 -31.69 9.27 -20.09
N LEU A 241 -32.31 8.49 -20.96
CA LEU A 241 -33.73 8.56 -21.23
C LEU A 241 -34.50 7.76 -20.20
N VAL A 242 -35.43 8.44 -19.49
CA VAL A 242 -36.28 7.81 -18.49
C VAL A 242 -37.75 8.10 -18.78
N ASN A 243 -38.64 7.18 -18.38
CA ASN A 243 -40.08 7.40 -18.40
C ASN A 243 -40.54 8.14 -17.11
N ASP A 244 -41.84 8.39 -16.99
CA ASP A 244 -42.45 9.09 -15.85
C ASP A 244 -42.25 8.36 -14.51
N ASN A 245 -41.96 7.06 -14.54
CA ASN A 245 -41.65 6.23 -13.35
C ASN A 245 -40.15 6.20 -13.01
N ASN A 246 -39.33 7.02 -13.69
CA ASN A 246 -37.85 6.99 -13.60
C ASN A 246 -37.22 5.68 -14.05
N GLU A 247 -37.89 4.90 -14.89
CA GLU A 247 -37.32 3.65 -15.45
C GLU A 247 -36.48 3.96 -16.69
N LEU A 248 -35.36 3.26 -16.82
CA LEU A 248 -34.42 3.41 -17.93
C LEU A 248 -35.05 2.96 -19.26
N VAL A 249 -35.17 3.89 -20.21
CA VAL A 249 -35.68 3.63 -21.58
C VAL A 249 -34.56 3.59 -22.60
N GLY A 250 -33.57 4.49 -22.46
CA GLY A 250 -32.50 4.64 -23.44
C GLY A 250 -31.31 5.44 -22.94
N VAL A 251 -30.28 5.53 -23.76
CA VAL A 251 -29.13 6.43 -23.57
C VAL A 251 -28.83 7.11 -24.90
N LEU A 252 -28.64 8.41 -24.86
CA LEU A 252 -28.13 9.23 -25.95
C LEU A 252 -26.65 9.53 -25.68
N SER A 253 -25.77 9.04 -26.53
CA SER A 253 -24.33 9.27 -26.43
C SER A 253 -23.86 10.27 -27.49
N ASP A 254 -22.63 10.83 -27.31
CA ASP A 254 -21.96 11.65 -28.33
C ASP A 254 -21.86 10.93 -29.68
N GLY A 255 -21.74 9.60 -29.67
CA GLY A 255 -21.75 8.79 -30.88
C GLY A 255 -23.11 8.80 -31.59
N ASP A 256 -24.20 8.75 -30.83
CA ASP A 256 -25.57 8.85 -31.37
C ASP A 256 -25.83 10.25 -31.94
N VAL A 257 -25.38 11.27 -31.20
CA VAL A 257 -25.46 12.68 -31.66
C VAL A 257 -24.76 12.85 -33.01
N ARG A 258 -23.51 12.39 -33.14
CA ARG A 258 -22.77 12.48 -34.42
C ARG A 258 -23.49 11.75 -35.56
N ARG A 259 -24.04 10.57 -35.30
CA ARG A 259 -24.80 9.82 -36.30
C ARG A 259 -26.10 10.50 -36.70
N ALA A 260 -26.81 11.14 -35.75
CA ALA A 260 -28.02 11.89 -36.01
C ALA A 260 -27.74 13.10 -36.91
N LEU A 261 -26.69 13.87 -36.58
CA LEU A 261 -26.26 15.02 -37.40
C LEU A 261 -25.88 14.64 -38.83
N LEU A 262 -25.13 13.56 -38.99
CA LEU A 262 -24.73 13.05 -40.32
C LEU A 262 -25.93 12.58 -41.14
N LYS A 263 -27.01 12.15 -40.53
CA LYS A 263 -28.28 11.78 -41.19
C LYS A 263 -29.17 12.97 -41.45
N GLY A 264 -28.78 14.18 -41.09
CA GLY A 264 -29.56 15.41 -41.29
C GLY A 264 -30.83 15.49 -40.46
N LEU A 265 -30.84 14.87 -39.26
CA LEU A 265 -31.99 14.96 -38.34
C LEU A 265 -32.18 16.40 -37.85
N SER A 266 -33.46 16.83 -37.81
CA SER A 266 -33.83 18.16 -37.28
C SER A 266 -33.54 18.26 -35.77
N LEU A 267 -33.17 19.44 -35.33
CA LEU A 267 -32.99 19.74 -33.90
C LEU A 267 -34.30 19.63 -33.09
N GLU A 268 -35.44 19.69 -33.76
CA GLU A 268 -36.76 19.49 -33.14
C GLU A 268 -37.20 18.02 -33.09
N SER A 269 -36.39 17.10 -33.66
CA SER A 269 -36.68 15.66 -33.61
C SER A 269 -36.60 15.12 -32.17
N GLU A 270 -37.52 14.23 -31.79
CA GLU A 270 -37.50 13.58 -30.50
C GLU A 270 -36.30 12.58 -30.40
N VAL A 271 -35.60 12.60 -29.26
CA VAL A 271 -34.38 11.83 -29.05
C VAL A 271 -34.61 10.32 -29.12
N ARG A 272 -35.81 9.79 -28.84
CA ARG A 272 -36.16 8.38 -28.96
C ARG A 272 -35.91 7.76 -30.33
N HIS A 273 -35.90 8.58 -31.38
CA HIS A 273 -35.73 8.10 -32.75
C HIS A 273 -34.31 7.78 -33.13
N PHE A 274 -33.31 8.19 -32.33
CA PHE A 274 -31.89 7.97 -32.60
C PHE A 274 -31.03 7.62 -31.40
N ALA A 275 -31.58 7.69 -30.19
CA ALA A 275 -30.94 7.18 -28.98
C ALA A 275 -30.85 5.64 -29.01
N THR A 276 -29.88 5.10 -28.29
CA THR A 276 -29.78 3.66 -28.05
C THR A 276 -30.85 3.24 -27.04
N LEU A 277 -31.90 2.55 -27.53
CA LEU A 277 -32.97 2.01 -26.68
C LEU A 277 -32.54 0.67 -26.04
N LYS A 278 -33.01 0.40 -24.82
CA LYS A 278 -32.63 -0.78 -24.02
C LYS A 278 -31.09 -0.87 -23.84
N PRO A 279 -30.45 0.18 -23.33
CA PRO A 279 -29.01 0.21 -23.15
C PRO A 279 -28.58 -0.84 -22.12
N LYS A 280 -27.28 -1.16 -22.10
CA LYS A 280 -26.70 -1.97 -21.04
C LYS A 280 -26.73 -1.17 -19.76
N SER A 281 -27.25 -1.78 -18.69
CA SER A 281 -27.31 -1.22 -17.33
C SER A 281 -26.63 -2.11 -16.32
N PHE A 282 -26.31 -1.56 -15.16
CA PHE A 282 -25.61 -2.25 -14.08
C PHE A 282 -26.47 -2.26 -12.82
N LYS A 283 -26.61 -3.42 -12.17
CA LYS A 283 -27.52 -3.57 -11.02
C LYS A 283 -26.76 -3.74 -9.70
N ASN A 284 -25.59 -4.36 -9.72
CA ASN A 284 -24.86 -4.67 -8.50
C ASN A 284 -24.03 -3.50 -7.99
N LEU A 285 -24.64 -2.64 -7.16
CA LEU A 285 -23.94 -1.48 -6.56
C LEU A 285 -22.87 -1.89 -5.54
N ASP A 286 -22.90 -3.11 -5.01
CA ASP A 286 -21.88 -3.65 -4.11
C ASP A 286 -20.70 -4.30 -4.86
N ALA A 287 -20.76 -4.38 -6.20
CA ALA A 287 -19.65 -4.81 -7.03
C ALA A 287 -18.44 -3.87 -6.88
N LEU A 288 -17.24 -4.40 -7.08
CA LEU A 288 -16.02 -3.61 -7.08
C LEU A 288 -15.97 -2.67 -8.31
N LEU A 289 -15.30 -1.52 -8.17
CA LEU A 289 -15.12 -0.60 -9.30
C LEU A 289 -14.38 -1.24 -10.48
N LEU A 290 -13.55 -2.25 -10.23
CA LEU A 290 -12.88 -2.99 -11.30
C LEU A 290 -13.88 -3.74 -12.18
N GLU A 291 -14.91 -4.36 -11.60
CA GLU A 291 -15.98 -5.03 -12.35
C GLU A 291 -16.78 -4.04 -13.21
N ALA A 292 -17.03 -2.83 -12.67
CA ALA A 292 -17.66 -1.76 -13.43
C ALA A 292 -16.79 -1.28 -14.61
N LEU A 293 -15.48 -1.18 -14.41
CA LEU A 293 -14.52 -0.84 -15.46
C LEU A 293 -14.50 -1.90 -16.58
N GLU A 294 -14.39 -3.17 -16.21
CA GLU A 294 -14.45 -4.29 -17.16
C GLU A 294 -15.77 -4.33 -17.93
N PHE A 295 -16.88 -4.00 -17.26
CA PHE A 295 -18.19 -3.90 -17.92
C PHE A 295 -18.21 -2.77 -18.96
N LEU A 296 -17.72 -1.56 -18.61
CA LEU A 296 -17.62 -0.41 -19.52
C LEU A 296 -16.76 -0.74 -20.74
N GLU A 297 -15.59 -1.35 -20.54
CA GLU A 297 -14.68 -1.72 -21.63
C GLU A 297 -15.24 -2.83 -22.52
N ARG A 298 -15.80 -3.89 -21.94
CA ARG A 298 -16.43 -4.99 -22.67
C ARG A 298 -17.54 -4.51 -23.59
N HIS A 299 -18.34 -3.54 -23.13
CA HIS A 299 -19.45 -2.98 -23.88
C HIS A 299 -19.09 -1.74 -24.70
N LYS A 300 -17.83 -1.26 -24.59
CA LYS A 300 -17.32 -0.05 -25.29
C LYS A 300 -18.18 1.17 -25.02
N ILE A 301 -18.63 1.36 -23.77
CA ILE A 301 -19.44 2.49 -23.30
C ILE A 301 -18.66 3.35 -22.33
N GLN A 302 -18.96 4.64 -22.25
CA GLN A 302 -18.26 5.59 -21.37
C GLN A 302 -19.07 5.93 -20.13
N LEU A 303 -20.40 5.76 -20.19
CA LEU A 303 -21.32 6.01 -19.08
C LEU A 303 -21.99 4.70 -18.68
N LEU A 304 -21.86 4.31 -17.43
CA LEU A 304 -22.55 3.19 -16.81
C LEU A 304 -23.80 3.73 -16.12
N VAL A 305 -24.98 3.29 -16.56
CA VAL A 305 -26.23 3.59 -15.89
C VAL A 305 -26.53 2.49 -14.89
N CYS A 306 -26.63 2.85 -13.62
CA CYS A 306 -26.97 1.92 -12.54
C CYS A 306 -28.47 1.98 -12.26
N VAL A 307 -29.09 0.80 -12.17
CA VAL A 307 -30.56 0.66 -11.98
C VAL A 307 -30.86 -0.33 -10.85
N ASP A 308 -32.04 -0.20 -10.28
CA ASP A 308 -32.60 -1.19 -9.34
C ASP A 308 -33.24 -2.39 -10.08
N ASP A 309 -33.85 -3.30 -9.32
CA ASP A 309 -34.53 -4.48 -9.88
C ASP A 309 -35.79 -4.13 -10.70
N CYS A 310 -36.38 -2.98 -10.43
CA CYS A 310 -37.50 -2.42 -11.19
C CYS A 310 -37.04 -1.58 -12.40
N ASN A 311 -35.74 -1.61 -12.75
CA ASN A 311 -35.13 -0.83 -13.83
C ASN A 311 -35.19 0.70 -13.62
N LYS A 312 -35.39 1.18 -12.39
CA LYS A 312 -35.32 2.60 -12.06
C LYS A 312 -33.87 3.07 -11.98
N VAL A 313 -33.58 4.24 -12.52
CA VAL A 313 -32.23 4.81 -12.50
C VAL A 313 -31.87 5.25 -11.07
N LEU A 314 -30.81 4.64 -10.54
CA LEU A 314 -30.23 4.98 -9.23
C LEU A 314 -29.11 5.99 -9.32
N GLY A 315 -28.40 6.01 -10.44
CA GLY A 315 -27.26 6.91 -10.67
C GLY A 315 -26.45 6.51 -11.89
N VAL A 316 -25.37 7.24 -12.11
CA VAL A 316 -24.45 7.00 -13.22
C VAL A 316 -23.00 6.96 -12.72
N LEU A 317 -22.15 6.26 -13.46
CA LEU A 317 -20.69 6.23 -13.24
C LEU A 317 -20.01 6.43 -14.59
N HIS A 318 -19.17 7.46 -14.68
CA HIS A 318 -18.47 7.76 -15.92
C HIS A 318 -17.06 7.14 -15.91
N LEU A 319 -16.63 6.59 -17.06
CA LEU A 319 -15.31 5.96 -17.23
C LEU A 319 -14.15 6.84 -16.73
N HIS A 320 -14.24 8.16 -16.97
CA HIS A 320 -13.20 9.11 -16.55
C HIS A 320 -12.99 9.13 -15.04
N GLN A 321 -14.05 9.00 -14.24
CA GLN A 321 -13.96 8.94 -12.79
C GLN A 321 -13.14 7.70 -12.32
N LEU A 322 -13.28 6.57 -13.01
CA LEU A 322 -12.49 5.35 -12.73
C LEU A 322 -11.02 5.53 -13.11
N LEU A 323 -10.75 6.17 -14.25
CA LEU A 323 -9.38 6.43 -14.71
C LEU A 323 -8.65 7.45 -13.82
N GLU A 324 -9.33 8.47 -13.30
CA GLU A 324 -8.77 9.43 -12.32
C GLU A 324 -8.35 8.76 -11.01
N LEU A 325 -9.01 7.68 -10.62
CA LEU A 325 -8.59 6.86 -9.47
C LEU A 325 -7.36 5.98 -9.77
N GLY A 326 -6.84 6.02 -11.01
CA GLY A 326 -5.72 5.21 -11.46
C GLY A 326 -6.09 3.76 -11.77
N LEU A 327 -7.39 3.43 -11.88
CA LEU A 327 -7.84 2.10 -12.29
C LEU A 327 -7.55 1.92 -13.78
N LYS A 328 -6.98 0.78 -14.13
CA LYS A 328 -6.78 0.32 -15.51
C LYS A 328 -7.21 -1.15 -15.54
N ALA A 329 -7.94 -1.52 -16.58
CA ALA A 329 -8.28 -2.92 -16.83
C ALA A 329 -7.06 -3.70 -17.34
#